data_8175a7386c9a3f5ab83b285f804bae3f
#
_entry.id   8175a7386c9a3f5ab83b285f804bae3f
#
_cell.length_a   1.000
_cell.length_b   1.000
_cell.length_c   1.000
_cell.angle_alpha   90.00
_cell.angle_beta   90.00
_cell.angle_gamma   90.00
#
_symmetry.space_group_name_H-M   'P 1'
#
loop_
_entity.id
_entity.type
_entity.pdbx_description
1 polymer ?
#
loop_
_entity_poly.entity_id
_entity_poly.type
_entity_poly.pdbx_seq_one_letter_code
_entity_poly.pdbx_strand_id
1 'polypeptide(L)'
;MLFKDQMNFVMQHIKKNKLRVFMTVLAATMGCAFLIVLASIGFGLQESIEDEILSSETVTQIEVMGSQEQFTAEEIAEIEAVGNVQTVLKTTSVDATVQSFFEDRDTHTSLRLLDFTDYAEIAKPLSEGKYPENENEIVVGYHFGQTLLNEADRKLIEEKSKAAEAEGTYYDGAEEGYKDSLIGREVEIALSTHEQPDELSERMTYTIVGVMPKPAYEWAVENRIYMMDKEREVLENTYNQVVADEEGASDFQLFSERFDIYAESLEYVKPILEELREKGYGVYSVTEQLDKLNVFFLVLKAGLVFVGTIAVLIASIGIFNTMTMAVTERTREIGVLKAIGASPKLIQRLFLMESTFIGVIGTVLAIAISYVVSFASNALLPLILKAATGEDGFNNVQFSAIPWQLVVIAAAISIGVAMISGWRPARKATKIEVMQALRQEL
;
A
#
# COMPACT_ATOMS: atom_id res chain seq x y z
N MET A 1 51.32 -3.13 19.67
CA MET A 1 50.06 -2.94 20.39
C MET A 1 49.06 -3.97 19.92
N LEU A 2 48.49 -4.74 20.84
CA LEU A 2 47.41 -5.67 20.57
C LEU A 2 46.12 -4.86 20.22
N PHE A 3 45.16 -5.45 19.50
CA PHE A 3 43.91 -4.77 19.13
C PHE A 3 43.14 -4.25 20.37
N LYS A 4 43.15 -4.99 21.45
CA LYS A 4 42.56 -4.61 22.74
C LYS A 4 43.17 -3.33 23.32
N ASP A 5 44.49 -3.15 23.19
CA ASP A 5 45.19 -1.95 23.67
C ASP A 5 44.85 -0.73 22.82
N GLN A 6 44.70 -0.93 21.50
CA GLN A 6 44.28 0.13 20.57
C GLN A 6 42.85 0.59 20.89
N MET A 7 41.93 -0.33 21.15
CA MET A 7 40.55 -0.01 21.54
C MET A 7 40.49 0.73 22.88
N ASN A 8 41.27 0.27 23.88
CA ASN A 8 41.34 0.96 25.18
C ASN A 8 41.88 2.38 25.04
N PHE A 9 42.90 2.57 24.21
CA PHE A 9 43.47 3.88 23.90
C PHE A 9 42.40 4.80 23.29
N VAL A 10 41.65 4.36 22.25
CA VAL A 10 40.57 5.12 21.63
C VAL A 10 39.48 5.46 22.66
N MET A 11 39.09 4.50 23.49
CA MET A 11 38.03 4.70 24.49
C MET A 11 38.40 5.74 25.54
N GLN A 12 39.71 5.76 26.00
CA GLN A 12 40.19 6.78 26.94
C GLN A 12 40.10 8.19 26.34
N HIS A 13 40.40 8.35 25.05
CA HIS A 13 40.34 9.64 24.37
C HIS A 13 38.92 10.14 24.18
N ILE A 14 37.99 9.22 23.82
CA ILE A 14 36.55 9.52 23.76
C ILE A 14 36.05 10.04 25.12
N LYS A 15 36.44 9.40 26.22
CA LYS A 15 36.05 9.81 27.56
C LYS A 15 36.64 11.16 28.01
N LYS A 16 37.80 11.55 27.48
CA LYS A 16 38.47 12.82 27.83
C LYS A 16 37.79 14.03 27.21
N ASN A 17 37.19 13.88 25.99
CA ASN A 17 36.56 14.98 25.23
C ASN A 17 35.06 14.75 24.99
N LYS A 18 34.30 14.45 26.05
CA LYS A 18 32.90 14.02 26.01
C LYS A 18 31.98 14.90 25.18
N LEU A 19 32.06 16.23 25.38
CA LEU A 19 31.14 17.18 24.71
C LEU A 19 31.35 17.18 23.18
N ARG A 20 32.60 17.19 22.74
CA ARG A 20 32.93 17.18 21.30
C ARG A 20 32.50 15.87 20.64
N VAL A 21 32.85 14.73 21.26
CA VAL A 21 32.44 13.41 20.78
C VAL A 21 30.92 13.33 20.73
N PHE A 22 30.21 13.79 21.78
CA PHE A 22 28.76 13.83 21.80
C PHE A 22 28.18 14.60 20.62
N MET A 23 28.67 15.84 20.36
CA MET A 23 28.20 16.67 19.23
C MET A 23 28.45 16.01 17.88
N THR A 24 29.59 15.31 17.74
CA THR A 24 29.94 14.59 16.50
C THR A 24 29.10 13.34 16.32
N VAL A 25 28.86 12.57 17.38
CA VAL A 25 27.97 11.42 17.39
C VAL A 25 26.54 11.87 17.08
N LEU A 26 26.08 12.97 17.69
CA LEU A 26 24.76 13.53 17.41
C LEU A 26 24.59 13.90 15.92
N ALA A 27 25.58 14.57 15.34
CA ALA A 27 25.55 14.91 13.92
C ALA A 27 25.47 13.66 13.02
N ALA A 28 26.31 12.64 13.32
CA ALA A 28 26.29 11.35 12.60
C ALA A 28 24.94 10.62 12.77
N THR A 29 24.39 10.65 14.01
CA THR A 29 23.08 10.07 14.32
C THR A 29 21.98 10.76 13.51
N MET A 30 21.94 12.10 13.49
CA MET A 30 20.93 12.85 12.75
C MET A 30 20.98 12.56 11.25
N GLY A 31 22.18 12.54 10.65
CA GLY A 31 22.35 12.24 9.23
C GLY A 31 21.88 10.84 8.87
N CYS A 32 22.28 9.83 9.66
CA CYS A 32 21.88 8.44 9.43
C CYS A 32 20.39 8.21 9.73
N ALA A 33 19.85 8.80 10.80
CA ALA A 33 18.42 8.70 11.13
C ALA A 33 17.54 9.33 10.05
N PHE A 34 17.95 10.48 9.53
CA PHE A 34 17.24 11.14 8.43
C PHE A 34 17.20 10.26 7.17
N LEU A 35 18.32 9.59 6.83
CA LEU A 35 18.36 8.64 5.73
C LEU A 35 17.37 7.49 5.94
N ILE A 36 17.39 6.86 7.13
CA ILE A 36 16.52 5.71 7.43
C ILE A 36 15.05 6.15 7.43
N VAL A 37 14.70 7.26 8.09
CA VAL A 37 13.33 7.74 8.20
C VAL A 37 12.77 8.13 6.83
N LEU A 38 13.52 8.87 6.00
CA LEU A 38 13.06 9.21 4.66
C LEU A 38 12.83 7.96 3.80
N ALA A 39 13.81 7.06 3.79
CA ALA A 39 13.66 5.86 2.97
C ALA A 39 12.53 4.95 3.48
N SER A 40 12.30 4.88 4.80
CA SER A 40 11.24 4.04 5.40
C SER A 40 9.83 4.43 4.97
N ILE A 41 9.61 5.70 4.62
CA ILE A 41 8.33 6.16 4.04
C ILE A 41 8.08 5.48 2.70
N GLY A 42 9.09 5.44 1.82
CA GLY A 42 8.97 4.79 0.52
C GLY A 42 8.71 3.27 0.62
N PHE A 43 9.26 2.61 1.64
CA PHE A 43 9.00 1.19 1.90
C PHE A 43 7.61 0.97 2.50
N GLY A 44 7.19 1.80 3.46
CA GLY A 44 5.88 1.68 4.10
C GLY A 44 4.73 1.89 3.12
N LEU A 45 4.79 2.94 2.30
CA LEU A 45 3.77 3.21 1.28
C LEU A 45 3.71 2.09 0.23
N GLN A 46 4.87 1.54 -0.20
CA GLN A 46 4.87 0.40 -1.12
C GLN A 46 4.19 -0.81 -0.49
N GLU A 47 4.57 -1.20 0.72
CA GLU A 47 4.01 -2.34 1.45
C GLU A 47 2.50 -2.19 1.62
N SER A 48 2.02 -1.00 2.01
CA SER A 48 0.58 -0.71 2.13
C SER A 48 -0.18 -0.90 0.81
N ILE A 49 0.34 -0.37 -0.30
CA ILE A 49 -0.33 -0.48 -1.60
C ILE A 49 -0.25 -1.93 -2.14
N GLU A 50 0.88 -2.61 -1.95
CA GLU A 50 1.01 -4.02 -2.32
C GLU A 50 0.04 -4.91 -1.52
N ASP A 51 -0.06 -4.73 -0.21
CA ASP A 51 -0.98 -5.48 0.65
C ASP A 51 -2.44 -5.20 0.30
N GLU A 52 -2.79 -3.95 0.00
CA GLU A 52 -4.12 -3.57 -0.44
C GLU A 52 -4.50 -4.26 -1.76
N ILE A 53 -3.60 -4.24 -2.76
CA ILE A 53 -3.82 -4.91 -4.05
C ILE A 53 -3.88 -6.42 -3.86
N LEU A 54 -2.94 -7.02 -3.11
CA LEU A 54 -2.87 -8.46 -2.88
C LEU A 54 -4.04 -9.00 -2.05
N SER A 55 -4.68 -8.17 -1.23
CA SER A 55 -5.88 -8.55 -0.49
C SER A 55 -7.16 -8.52 -1.32
N SER A 56 -7.12 -7.92 -2.52
CA SER A 56 -8.27 -7.87 -3.41
C SER A 56 -8.59 -9.25 -4.00
N GLU A 57 -9.86 -9.50 -4.30
CA GLU A 57 -10.31 -10.74 -4.94
C GLU A 57 -9.84 -10.87 -6.40
N THR A 58 -9.41 -9.73 -6.98
CA THR A 58 -9.04 -9.62 -8.38
C THR A 58 -7.56 -9.92 -8.67
N VAL A 59 -6.81 -10.38 -7.67
CA VAL A 59 -5.35 -10.61 -7.81
C VAL A 59 -5.02 -11.69 -8.85
N THR A 60 -5.81 -12.75 -8.92
CA THR A 60 -5.66 -13.82 -9.92
C THR A 60 -6.50 -13.61 -11.16
N GLN A 61 -7.29 -12.53 -11.20
CA GLN A 61 -8.17 -12.18 -12.29
C GLN A 61 -7.40 -11.57 -13.46
N ILE A 62 -7.74 -12.04 -14.66
CA ILE A 62 -7.31 -11.50 -15.95
C ILE A 62 -8.56 -11.04 -16.67
N GLU A 63 -8.70 -9.74 -16.84
CA GLU A 63 -9.81 -9.14 -17.57
C GLU A 63 -9.57 -9.22 -19.07
N VAL A 64 -10.57 -9.61 -19.84
CA VAL A 64 -10.50 -9.57 -21.29
C VAL A 64 -11.04 -8.23 -21.77
N MET A 65 -10.17 -7.43 -22.39
CA MET A 65 -10.50 -6.10 -22.89
C MET A 65 -11.01 -6.19 -24.34
N GLY A 66 -12.10 -5.50 -24.62
CA GLY A 66 -12.38 -5.03 -25.98
C GLY A 66 -13.17 -5.95 -26.88
N SER A 67 -13.89 -6.95 -26.41
CA SER A 67 -14.89 -7.59 -27.26
C SER A 67 -16.29 -7.03 -26.98
N GLN A 68 -16.77 -6.13 -27.83
CA GLN A 68 -18.22 -5.97 -28.03
C GLN A 68 -18.79 -7.20 -28.77
N GLU A 69 -17.95 -8.11 -29.23
CA GLU A 69 -18.31 -9.40 -29.81
C GLU A 69 -18.37 -10.42 -28.67
N GLN A 70 -19.49 -11.12 -28.58
CA GLN A 70 -19.69 -12.21 -27.63
C GLN A 70 -18.67 -13.31 -27.92
N PHE A 71 -17.91 -13.73 -26.91
CA PHE A 71 -17.04 -14.90 -27.05
C PHE A 71 -17.85 -16.12 -27.44
N THR A 72 -17.38 -16.81 -28.45
CA THR A 72 -17.96 -18.09 -28.87
C THR A 72 -17.61 -19.16 -27.83
N ALA A 73 -18.43 -20.20 -27.75
CA ALA A 73 -18.13 -21.34 -26.89
C ALA A 73 -16.77 -22.01 -27.23
N GLU A 74 -16.33 -21.92 -28.51
CA GLU A 74 -15.03 -22.42 -28.94
C GLU A 74 -13.88 -21.60 -28.39
N GLU A 75 -14.00 -20.27 -28.39
CA GLU A 75 -12.99 -19.35 -27.81
C GLU A 75 -12.88 -19.50 -26.30
N ILE A 76 -14.02 -19.65 -25.61
CA ILE A 76 -14.03 -19.93 -24.15
C ILE A 76 -13.30 -21.24 -23.85
N ALA A 77 -13.61 -22.31 -24.59
CA ALA A 77 -12.94 -23.59 -24.43
C ALA A 77 -11.43 -23.53 -24.76
N GLU A 78 -11.03 -22.67 -25.71
CA GLU A 78 -9.62 -22.44 -26.02
C GLU A 78 -8.89 -21.70 -24.88
N ILE A 79 -9.56 -20.76 -24.20
CA ILE A 79 -9.01 -20.04 -23.05
C ILE A 79 -8.91 -20.97 -21.83
N GLU A 80 -9.96 -21.77 -21.56
CA GLU A 80 -9.94 -22.77 -20.49
C GLU A 80 -8.87 -23.86 -20.67
N ALA A 81 -8.50 -24.15 -21.92
CA ALA A 81 -7.43 -25.09 -22.22
C ALA A 81 -6.01 -24.53 -21.99
N VAL A 82 -5.87 -23.24 -21.70
CA VAL A 82 -4.58 -22.64 -21.33
C VAL A 82 -4.16 -23.20 -19.97
N GLY A 83 -2.91 -23.61 -19.86
CA GLY A 83 -2.41 -24.22 -18.62
C GLY A 83 -2.49 -23.30 -17.42
N ASN A 84 -2.94 -23.82 -16.28
CA ASN A 84 -3.10 -23.11 -14.98
C ASN A 84 -4.21 -22.04 -14.97
N VAL A 85 -5.10 -22.04 -15.96
CA VAL A 85 -6.40 -21.37 -15.86
C VAL A 85 -7.28 -22.21 -14.95
N GLN A 86 -7.82 -21.60 -13.89
CA GLN A 86 -8.73 -22.24 -12.94
C GLN A 86 -10.15 -22.29 -13.51
N THR A 87 -10.64 -21.14 -13.97
CA THR A 87 -11.97 -21.01 -14.57
C THR A 87 -12.08 -19.72 -15.39
N VAL A 88 -13.06 -19.66 -16.28
CA VAL A 88 -13.48 -18.47 -17.02
C VAL A 88 -14.87 -18.10 -16.54
N LEU A 89 -14.97 -16.98 -15.82
CA LEU A 89 -16.24 -16.51 -15.30
C LEU A 89 -16.91 -15.53 -16.27
N LYS A 90 -18.10 -15.90 -16.72
CA LYS A 90 -18.98 -14.99 -17.44
C LYS A 90 -19.80 -14.18 -16.44
N THR A 91 -19.70 -12.86 -16.51
CA THR A 91 -20.52 -11.92 -15.75
C THR A 91 -21.36 -11.10 -16.71
N THR A 92 -22.67 -11.08 -16.50
CA THR A 92 -23.59 -10.24 -17.27
C THR A 92 -24.09 -9.09 -16.40
N SER A 93 -23.78 -7.87 -16.79
CA SER A 93 -24.34 -6.67 -16.15
C SER A 93 -25.63 -6.26 -16.85
N VAL A 94 -26.63 -5.88 -16.06
CA VAL A 94 -27.91 -5.36 -16.56
C VAL A 94 -27.78 -3.85 -16.66
N ASP A 95 -27.91 -3.32 -17.86
CA ASP A 95 -27.81 -1.89 -18.16
C ASP A 95 -29.21 -1.22 -18.10
N ALA A 96 -29.73 -1.15 -16.89
CA ALA A 96 -31.00 -0.51 -16.56
C ALA A 96 -30.85 0.17 -15.18
N THR A 97 -31.72 1.16 -14.95
CA THR A 97 -31.87 1.68 -13.58
C THR A 97 -32.65 0.67 -12.76
N VAL A 98 -32.09 0.28 -11.64
CA VAL A 98 -32.65 -0.75 -10.76
C VAL A 98 -33.00 -0.13 -9.43
N GLN A 99 -34.28 -0.20 -9.06
CA GLN A 99 -34.77 0.21 -7.75
C GLN A 99 -35.23 -1.01 -6.95
N SER A 100 -34.68 -1.14 -5.73
CA SER A 100 -35.00 -2.21 -4.81
C SER A 100 -35.80 -1.69 -3.65
N PHE A 101 -36.87 -2.41 -3.28
CA PHE A 101 -37.80 -2.06 -2.21
C PHE A 101 -37.83 -3.13 -1.15
N PHE A 102 -37.64 -2.72 0.08
CA PHE A 102 -37.62 -3.60 1.24
C PHE A 102 -38.40 -2.95 2.38
N GLU A 103 -39.58 -3.51 2.72
CA GLU A 103 -40.50 -2.94 3.70
C GLU A 103 -40.87 -1.50 3.34
N ASP A 104 -40.53 -0.50 4.19
CA ASP A 104 -40.71 0.92 3.97
C ASP A 104 -39.48 1.65 3.42
N ARG A 105 -38.47 0.89 2.99
CA ARG A 105 -37.15 1.36 2.53
C ARG A 105 -36.94 1.09 1.05
N ASP A 106 -36.16 1.91 0.41
CA ASP A 106 -35.72 1.69 -0.97
C ASP A 106 -34.27 2.10 -1.19
N THR A 107 -33.69 1.56 -2.26
CA THR A 107 -32.34 1.93 -2.71
C THR A 107 -32.19 1.70 -4.21
N HIS A 108 -31.29 2.48 -4.84
CA HIS A 108 -30.82 2.19 -6.19
C HIS A 108 -29.66 1.20 -6.15
N THR A 109 -29.74 0.19 -7.00
CA THR A 109 -28.73 -0.87 -7.10
C THR A 109 -28.36 -1.14 -8.54
N SER A 110 -27.48 -2.07 -8.77
CA SER A 110 -27.22 -2.66 -10.09
C SER A 110 -27.33 -4.18 -10.01
N LEU A 111 -27.73 -4.80 -11.11
CA LEU A 111 -27.89 -6.24 -11.22
C LEU A 111 -26.72 -6.86 -11.96
N ARG A 112 -26.27 -8.01 -11.47
CA ARG A 112 -25.33 -8.89 -12.16
C ARG A 112 -25.86 -10.31 -12.21
N LEU A 113 -25.77 -10.91 -13.38
CA LEU A 113 -26.07 -12.32 -13.57
C LEU A 113 -24.75 -13.09 -13.58
N LEU A 114 -24.72 -14.20 -12.84
CA LEU A 114 -23.57 -15.07 -12.65
C LEU A 114 -23.95 -16.53 -12.76
N ASP A 115 -23.02 -17.39 -13.21
CA ASP A 115 -23.06 -18.78 -12.85
C ASP A 115 -22.42 -18.96 -11.47
N PHE A 116 -23.22 -19.24 -10.46
CA PHE A 116 -22.73 -19.41 -9.09
C PHE A 116 -21.92 -20.70 -8.90
N THR A 117 -21.98 -21.65 -9.82
CA THR A 117 -21.14 -22.85 -9.78
C THR A 117 -19.67 -22.46 -10.01
N ASP A 118 -19.42 -21.73 -11.10
CA ASP A 118 -18.09 -21.25 -11.46
C ASP A 118 -17.61 -20.19 -10.48
N TYR A 119 -18.52 -19.29 -10.07
CA TYR A 119 -18.19 -18.24 -9.10
C TYR A 119 -17.75 -18.82 -7.75
N ALA A 120 -18.40 -19.89 -7.25
CA ALA A 120 -18.07 -20.51 -5.97
C ALA A 120 -16.65 -21.12 -5.93
N GLU A 121 -16.08 -21.46 -7.09
CA GLU A 121 -14.71 -22.02 -7.17
C GLU A 121 -13.63 -20.96 -6.87
N ILE A 122 -13.92 -19.69 -7.12
CA ILE A 122 -12.96 -18.60 -7.05
C ILE A 122 -13.25 -17.61 -5.93
N ALA A 123 -14.49 -17.53 -5.47
CA ALA A 123 -14.94 -16.53 -4.52
C ALA A 123 -14.51 -16.83 -3.08
N LYS A 124 -14.33 -15.76 -2.31
CA LYS A 124 -14.24 -15.86 -0.86
C LYS A 124 -15.59 -16.33 -0.28
N PRO A 125 -15.57 -16.97 0.89
CA PRO A 125 -16.82 -17.32 1.56
C PRO A 125 -17.75 -16.12 1.72
N LEU A 126 -19.04 -16.31 1.53
CA LEU A 126 -20.05 -15.29 1.80
C LEU A 126 -19.96 -14.79 3.24
N SER A 127 -20.29 -13.52 3.48
CA SER A 127 -20.39 -12.97 4.84
C SER A 127 -21.51 -13.64 5.62
N GLU A 128 -22.64 -13.89 4.97
CA GLU A 128 -23.80 -14.60 5.55
C GLU A 128 -24.50 -15.43 4.47
N GLY A 129 -25.13 -16.55 4.90
CA GLY A 129 -26.02 -17.35 4.05
C GLY A 129 -25.31 -18.32 3.12
N LYS A 130 -25.90 -18.54 1.94
CA LYS A 130 -25.46 -19.49 0.91
C LYS A 130 -25.65 -18.91 -0.50
N TYR A 131 -25.06 -19.57 -1.50
CA TYR A 131 -25.34 -19.25 -2.90
C TYR A 131 -26.75 -19.68 -3.31
N PRO A 132 -27.38 -19.02 -4.30
CA PRO A 132 -28.69 -19.37 -4.82
C PRO A 132 -28.68 -20.79 -5.42
N GLU A 133 -29.72 -21.55 -5.11
CA GLU A 133 -29.97 -22.87 -5.66
C GLU A 133 -31.24 -22.89 -6.54
N ASN A 134 -32.17 -21.95 -6.27
CA ASN A 134 -33.46 -21.85 -6.95
C ASN A 134 -33.60 -20.51 -7.65
N GLU A 135 -34.44 -20.47 -8.70
CA GLU A 135 -34.97 -19.24 -9.26
C GLU A 135 -35.62 -18.41 -8.13
N ASN A 136 -35.66 -17.11 -8.23
CA ASN A 136 -36.09 -16.18 -7.18
C ASN A 136 -35.20 -16.09 -5.92
N GLU A 137 -34.06 -16.81 -5.85
CA GLU A 137 -33.05 -16.61 -4.80
C GLU A 137 -31.96 -15.68 -5.30
N ILE A 138 -31.53 -14.74 -4.45
CA ILE A 138 -30.49 -13.76 -4.78
C ILE A 138 -29.46 -13.64 -3.69
N VAL A 139 -28.27 -13.17 -4.08
CA VAL A 139 -27.23 -12.71 -3.15
C VAL A 139 -27.10 -11.20 -3.29
N VAL A 140 -26.96 -10.50 -2.17
CA VAL A 140 -26.80 -9.04 -2.15
C VAL A 140 -25.39 -8.64 -1.73
N GLY A 141 -24.97 -7.47 -2.17
CA GLY A 141 -23.68 -6.90 -1.79
C GLY A 141 -23.58 -6.64 -0.30
N TYR A 142 -22.37 -6.60 0.22
CA TYR A 142 -22.10 -6.44 1.65
C TYR A 142 -22.78 -5.19 2.26
N HIS A 143 -22.82 -4.09 1.51
CA HIS A 143 -23.40 -2.81 1.96
C HIS A 143 -24.86 -2.62 1.56
N PHE A 144 -25.51 -3.62 0.95
CA PHE A 144 -26.87 -3.49 0.46
C PHE A 144 -27.84 -3.01 1.55
N GLY A 145 -27.81 -3.61 2.74
CA GLY A 145 -28.63 -3.17 3.86
C GLY A 145 -28.36 -1.72 4.29
N GLN A 146 -27.11 -1.30 4.27
CA GLN A 146 -26.72 0.06 4.65
C GLN A 146 -27.25 1.13 3.67
N THR A 147 -27.54 0.74 2.43
CA THR A 147 -28.10 1.64 1.40
C THR A 147 -29.63 1.65 1.39
N LEU A 148 -30.29 0.74 2.10
CA LEU A 148 -31.75 0.70 2.25
C LEU A 148 -32.22 1.79 3.22
N LEU A 149 -32.80 2.86 2.69
CA LEU A 149 -33.19 4.05 3.44
C LEU A 149 -34.68 4.35 3.30
N ASN A 150 -35.33 4.75 4.37
CA ASN A 150 -36.66 5.34 4.35
C ASN A 150 -36.61 6.89 4.38
N GLU A 151 -37.76 7.55 4.34
CA GLU A 151 -37.80 9.01 4.36
C GLU A 151 -37.22 9.63 5.65
N ALA A 152 -37.35 8.95 6.79
CA ALA A 152 -36.84 9.44 8.05
C ALA A 152 -35.29 9.36 8.10
N ASP A 153 -34.75 8.25 7.58
CA ASP A 153 -33.31 8.06 7.46
C ASP A 153 -32.69 9.11 6.52
N ARG A 154 -33.30 9.35 5.37
CA ARG A 154 -32.83 10.38 4.41
C ARG A 154 -32.81 11.77 5.02
N LYS A 155 -33.86 12.15 5.79
CA LYS A 155 -33.88 13.43 6.49
C LYS A 155 -32.81 13.54 7.57
N LEU A 156 -32.60 12.46 8.31
CA LEU A 156 -31.55 12.41 9.34
C LEU A 156 -30.15 12.51 8.74
N ILE A 157 -29.90 11.83 7.61
CA ILE A 157 -28.65 11.93 6.85
C ILE A 157 -28.45 13.37 6.37
N GLU A 158 -29.49 14.01 5.81
CA GLU A 158 -29.40 15.38 5.34
C GLU A 158 -29.07 16.37 6.49
N GLU A 159 -29.68 16.21 7.65
CA GLU A 159 -29.39 17.03 8.84
C GLU A 159 -27.96 16.82 9.33
N LYS A 160 -27.51 15.57 9.46
CA LYS A 160 -26.15 15.25 9.90
C LYS A 160 -25.08 15.68 8.88
N SER A 161 -25.35 15.52 7.57
CA SER A 161 -24.45 15.97 6.50
C SER A 161 -24.27 17.49 6.52
N LYS A 162 -25.38 18.26 6.72
CA LYS A 162 -25.28 19.72 6.87
C LYS A 162 -24.51 20.15 8.12
N ALA A 163 -24.66 19.41 9.23
CA ALA A 163 -23.90 19.67 10.44
C ALA A 163 -22.40 19.36 10.25
N ALA A 164 -22.08 18.24 9.65
CA ALA A 164 -20.72 17.84 9.33
C ALA A 164 -20.03 18.83 8.37
N GLU A 165 -20.76 19.28 7.33
CA GLU A 165 -20.26 20.30 6.40
C GLU A 165 -19.94 21.62 7.09
N ALA A 166 -20.77 22.04 8.04
CA ALA A 166 -20.53 23.24 8.84
C ALA A 166 -19.29 23.11 9.75
N GLU A 167 -18.94 21.88 10.14
CA GLU A 167 -17.73 21.54 10.93
C GLU A 167 -16.52 21.21 10.05
N GLY A 168 -16.67 21.21 8.71
CA GLY A 168 -15.62 20.85 7.75
C GLY A 168 -15.31 19.35 7.70
N THR A 169 -16.27 18.51 8.12
CA THR A 169 -16.19 17.04 8.08
C THR A 169 -17.19 16.47 7.08
N TYR A 170 -17.07 15.17 6.78
CA TYR A 170 -17.96 14.45 5.88
C TYR A 170 -18.77 13.39 6.66
N TYR A 171 -20.04 13.21 6.32
CA TYR A 171 -20.90 12.16 6.86
C TYR A 171 -21.48 11.33 5.70
N ASP A 172 -21.20 10.03 5.65
CA ASP A 172 -21.57 9.12 4.57
C ASP A 172 -22.97 8.52 4.70
N GLY A 173 -23.60 8.63 5.87
CA GLY A 173 -24.93 8.07 6.13
C GLY A 173 -25.00 6.56 6.29
N ALA A 174 -23.89 5.83 6.20
CA ALA A 174 -23.87 4.37 6.28
C ALA A 174 -24.43 3.80 7.61
N GLU A 175 -24.44 4.60 8.64
CA GLU A 175 -25.01 4.23 9.95
C GLU A 175 -26.54 4.24 10.00
N GLU A 176 -27.23 4.84 9.04
CA GLU A 176 -28.69 5.04 9.09
C GLU A 176 -29.50 3.97 8.34
N GLY A 177 -28.83 3.13 7.51
CA GLY A 177 -29.46 2.05 6.77
C GLY A 177 -29.96 0.88 7.64
N TYR A 178 -30.47 -0.13 6.98
CA TYR A 178 -30.96 -1.34 7.64
C TYR A 178 -29.80 -2.19 8.20
N LYS A 179 -29.90 -2.61 9.45
CA LYS A 179 -28.77 -3.25 10.20
C LYS A 179 -29.03 -4.73 10.56
N ASP A 180 -30.28 -5.19 10.50
CA ASP A 180 -30.59 -6.57 10.84
C ASP A 180 -30.23 -7.51 9.67
N SER A 181 -30.18 -8.83 9.94
CA SER A 181 -29.91 -9.82 8.89
C SER A 181 -31.02 -9.79 7.81
N LEU A 182 -30.56 -9.79 6.56
CA LEU A 182 -31.44 -9.84 5.38
C LEU A 182 -31.73 -11.27 4.92
N ILE A 183 -31.06 -12.29 5.50
CA ILE A 183 -31.20 -13.67 5.06
C ILE A 183 -32.62 -14.19 5.29
N GLY A 184 -33.20 -14.77 4.22
CA GLY A 184 -34.56 -15.29 4.21
C GLY A 184 -35.65 -14.21 4.09
N ARG A 185 -35.26 -12.93 3.89
CA ARG A 185 -36.21 -11.84 3.67
C ARG A 185 -36.45 -11.65 2.17
N GLU A 186 -37.65 -11.15 1.85
CA GLU A 186 -38.04 -10.82 0.48
C GLU A 186 -37.72 -9.36 0.15
N VAL A 187 -37.21 -9.12 -1.04
CA VAL A 187 -36.98 -7.82 -1.63
C VAL A 187 -37.69 -7.75 -2.96
N GLU A 188 -38.34 -6.63 -3.24
CA GLU A 188 -38.96 -6.36 -4.53
C GLU A 188 -38.02 -5.50 -5.39
N ILE A 189 -37.92 -5.84 -6.67
CA ILE A 189 -37.01 -5.17 -7.63
C ILE A 189 -37.85 -4.71 -8.79
N ALA A 190 -37.66 -3.44 -9.20
CA ALA A 190 -38.23 -2.87 -10.41
C ALA A 190 -37.13 -2.29 -11.29
N LEU A 191 -37.36 -2.35 -12.59
CA LEU A 191 -36.50 -1.81 -13.62
C LEU A 191 -37.07 -0.56 -14.22
N SER A 192 -36.22 0.38 -14.65
CA SER A 192 -36.60 1.53 -15.45
C SER A 192 -35.50 1.87 -16.44
N THR A 193 -35.81 2.70 -17.43
CA THR A 193 -34.82 3.20 -18.36
C THR A 193 -33.97 4.31 -17.71
N HIS A 194 -32.78 4.56 -18.23
CA HIS A 194 -31.96 5.69 -17.78
C HIS A 194 -32.58 7.06 -18.15
N GLU A 195 -33.42 7.09 -19.19
CA GLU A 195 -34.09 8.32 -19.63
C GLU A 195 -35.33 8.64 -18.79
N GLN A 196 -36.02 7.60 -18.31
CA GLN A 196 -37.24 7.72 -17.52
C GLN A 196 -37.10 6.90 -16.19
N PRO A 197 -36.29 7.34 -15.26
CA PRO A 197 -36.03 6.58 -14.03
C PRO A 197 -37.24 6.46 -13.10
N ASP A 198 -38.23 7.31 -13.26
CA ASP A 198 -39.49 7.31 -12.47
C ASP A 198 -40.54 6.33 -13.01
N GLU A 199 -40.42 5.88 -14.27
CA GLU A 199 -41.32 4.89 -14.87
C GLU A 199 -40.82 3.46 -14.58
N LEU A 200 -41.28 2.90 -13.49
CA LEU A 200 -40.87 1.60 -13.00
C LEU A 200 -41.68 0.47 -13.64
N SER A 201 -41.02 -0.64 -13.92
CA SER A 201 -41.67 -1.90 -14.30
C SER A 201 -42.57 -2.47 -13.19
N GLU A 202 -43.27 -3.56 -13.50
CA GLU A 202 -43.85 -4.41 -12.45
C GLU A 202 -42.74 -4.87 -11.49
N ARG A 203 -43.07 -4.97 -10.19
CA ARG A 203 -42.12 -5.42 -9.17
C ARG A 203 -41.99 -6.93 -9.19
N MET A 204 -40.77 -7.38 -9.23
CA MET A 204 -40.37 -8.80 -9.12
C MET A 204 -39.92 -9.08 -7.70
N THR A 205 -40.40 -10.15 -7.08
CA THR A 205 -40.07 -10.50 -5.69
C THR A 205 -38.99 -11.58 -5.66
N TYR A 206 -37.94 -11.36 -4.89
CA TYR A 206 -36.82 -12.27 -4.71
C TYR A 206 -36.52 -12.49 -3.23
N THR A 207 -36.04 -13.68 -2.89
CA THR A 207 -35.60 -14.02 -1.53
C THR A 207 -34.08 -13.88 -1.40
N ILE A 208 -33.63 -13.11 -0.43
CA ILE A 208 -32.19 -12.95 -0.15
C ILE A 208 -31.69 -14.17 0.60
N VAL A 209 -30.78 -14.94 -0.01
CA VAL A 209 -30.20 -16.17 0.59
C VAL A 209 -28.75 -16.04 0.99
N GLY A 210 -28.07 -14.97 0.52
CA GLY A 210 -26.67 -14.73 0.84
C GLY A 210 -26.29 -13.24 0.79
N VAL A 211 -25.20 -12.93 1.47
CA VAL A 211 -24.56 -11.60 1.48
C VAL A 211 -23.12 -11.77 1.05
N MET A 212 -22.69 -11.00 0.04
CA MET A 212 -21.31 -11.02 -0.47
C MET A 212 -20.29 -10.70 0.63
N PRO A 213 -19.04 -11.13 0.47
CA PRO A 213 -17.98 -10.80 1.42
C PRO A 213 -17.74 -9.30 1.46
N LYS A 214 -17.21 -8.83 2.59
CA LYS A 214 -16.80 -7.43 2.74
C LYS A 214 -15.75 -7.09 1.68
N PRO A 215 -15.91 -5.99 0.92
CA PRO A 215 -14.90 -5.53 -0.04
C PRO A 215 -13.55 -5.33 0.63
N ALA A 216 -12.46 -5.58 -0.13
CA ALA A 216 -11.10 -5.34 0.34
C ALA A 216 -10.82 -3.86 0.61
N TYR A 217 -11.46 -2.99 -0.16
CA TYR A 217 -11.32 -1.54 -0.04
C TYR A 217 -12.44 -0.97 0.84
N GLU A 218 -12.07 -0.26 1.92
CA GLU A 218 -13.06 0.34 2.84
C GLU A 218 -13.93 1.42 2.18
N TRP A 219 -13.42 2.07 1.13
CA TRP A 219 -14.18 3.06 0.35
C TRP A 219 -15.12 2.47 -0.70
N ALA A 220 -14.99 1.16 -0.99
CA ALA A 220 -15.81 0.51 -2.01
C ALA A 220 -17.16 0.13 -1.43
N VAL A 221 -18.22 0.79 -1.89
CA VAL A 221 -19.59 0.43 -1.54
C VAL A 221 -20.08 -0.68 -2.46
N GLU A 222 -20.31 -1.88 -1.90
CA GLU A 222 -20.83 -3.03 -2.62
C GLU A 222 -22.30 -3.23 -2.24
N ASN A 223 -23.21 -2.69 -3.08
CA ASN A 223 -24.67 -2.78 -2.89
C ASN A 223 -25.39 -3.46 -4.05
N ARG A 224 -24.64 -4.17 -4.91
CA ARG A 224 -25.20 -4.87 -6.08
C ARG A 224 -26.05 -6.05 -5.67
N ILE A 225 -26.91 -6.46 -6.60
CA ILE A 225 -27.68 -7.70 -6.50
C ILE A 225 -27.11 -8.69 -7.51
N TYR A 226 -26.88 -9.90 -7.07
CA TYR A 226 -26.35 -11.00 -7.87
C TYR A 226 -27.41 -12.08 -8.01
N MET A 227 -27.72 -12.44 -9.27
CA MET A 227 -28.74 -13.41 -9.66
C MET A 227 -28.14 -14.50 -10.54
N MET A 228 -28.84 -15.61 -10.65
CA MET A 228 -28.46 -16.64 -11.64
C MET A 228 -28.70 -16.14 -13.07
N ASP A 229 -27.85 -16.57 -14.01
CA ASP A 229 -28.00 -16.23 -15.44
C ASP A 229 -29.35 -16.67 -16.02
N LYS A 230 -30.03 -17.63 -15.40
CA LYS A 230 -31.39 -18.08 -15.75
C LYS A 230 -32.47 -16.99 -15.65
N GLU A 231 -32.24 -15.97 -14.81
CA GLU A 231 -33.16 -14.84 -14.64
C GLU A 231 -33.14 -13.87 -15.84
N ARG A 232 -32.24 -14.05 -16.80
CA ARG A 232 -32.06 -13.19 -17.98
C ARG A 232 -33.38 -12.97 -18.73
N GLU A 233 -34.11 -14.05 -19.04
CA GLU A 233 -35.34 -14.00 -19.79
C GLU A 233 -36.45 -13.22 -19.05
N VAL A 234 -36.53 -13.39 -17.73
CA VAL A 234 -37.49 -12.67 -16.89
C VAL A 234 -37.18 -11.18 -16.86
N LEU A 235 -35.93 -10.81 -16.68
CA LEU A 235 -35.46 -9.41 -16.67
C LEU A 235 -35.69 -8.75 -18.03
N GLU A 236 -35.39 -9.43 -19.14
CA GLU A 236 -35.58 -8.92 -20.50
C GLU A 236 -37.08 -8.67 -20.79
N ASN A 237 -37.93 -9.63 -20.44
CA ASN A 237 -39.39 -9.49 -20.63
C ASN A 237 -39.97 -8.33 -19.80
N THR A 238 -39.47 -8.18 -18.56
CA THR A 238 -39.92 -7.12 -17.66
C THR A 238 -39.42 -5.74 -18.15
N TYR A 239 -38.20 -5.64 -18.63
CA TYR A 239 -37.63 -4.40 -19.18
C TYR A 239 -38.36 -3.99 -20.48
N ASN A 240 -38.63 -4.95 -21.36
CA ASN A 240 -39.33 -4.70 -22.63
C ASN A 240 -40.75 -4.14 -22.43
N GLN A 241 -41.38 -4.40 -21.29
CA GLN A 241 -42.70 -3.80 -20.97
C GLN A 241 -42.59 -2.29 -20.70
N VAL A 242 -41.49 -1.85 -20.09
CA VAL A 242 -41.20 -0.43 -19.82
C VAL A 242 -40.85 0.31 -21.10
N VAL A 243 -40.12 -0.35 -22.00
CA VAL A 243 -39.58 0.26 -23.22
C VAL A 243 -40.57 0.21 -24.39
N ALA A 244 -41.68 -0.55 -24.28
CA ALA A 244 -42.62 -0.79 -25.37
C ALA A 244 -43.24 0.48 -26.01
N ASP A 245 -43.25 1.59 -25.26
CA ASP A 245 -43.77 2.87 -25.69
C ASP A 245 -42.70 3.87 -26.18
N GLU A 246 -41.40 3.51 -26.18
CA GLU A 246 -40.32 4.41 -26.62
C GLU A 246 -39.94 4.23 -28.10
N GLU A 247 -40.02 5.33 -28.88
CA GLU A 247 -39.53 5.40 -30.26
C GLU A 247 -37.96 5.32 -30.24
N GLY A 248 -37.39 4.19 -30.64
CA GLY A 248 -35.94 4.00 -30.71
C GLY A 248 -35.37 2.91 -29.81
N ALA A 249 -36.17 2.25 -29.01
CA ALA A 249 -35.78 1.22 -28.07
C ALA A 249 -35.17 -0.05 -28.69
N SER A 250 -35.23 -0.21 -30.02
CA SER A 250 -34.75 -1.44 -30.69
C SER A 250 -33.24 -1.62 -30.74
N ASP A 251 -32.45 -0.58 -30.44
CA ASP A 251 -30.98 -0.63 -30.52
C ASP A 251 -30.28 -0.68 -29.16
N PHE A 252 -31.04 -0.70 -28.05
CA PHE A 252 -30.47 -0.73 -26.72
C PHE A 252 -30.18 -2.16 -26.27
N GLN A 253 -28.91 -2.44 -25.90
CA GLN A 253 -28.51 -3.71 -25.33
C GLN A 253 -28.68 -3.69 -23.80
N LEU A 254 -29.71 -4.35 -23.30
CA LEU A 254 -29.97 -4.48 -21.86
C LEU A 254 -28.85 -5.22 -21.13
N PHE A 255 -28.13 -6.13 -21.80
CA PHE A 255 -27.13 -6.96 -21.20
C PHE A 255 -25.74 -6.69 -21.78
N SER A 256 -24.79 -6.42 -20.89
CA SER A 256 -23.37 -6.31 -21.22
C SER A 256 -22.62 -7.49 -20.60
N GLU A 257 -22.05 -8.34 -21.43
CA GLU A 257 -21.31 -9.52 -21.00
C GLU A 257 -19.83 -9.19 -20.87
N ARG A 258 -19.22 -9.70 -19.78
CA ARG A 258 -17.81 -9.63 -19.51
C ARG A 258 -17.29 -11.01 -19.13
N PHE A 259 -16.11 -11.34 -19.63
CA PHE A 259 -15.43 -12.57 -19.32
C PHE A 259 -14.17 -12.26 -18.53
N ASP A 260 -14.07 -12.87 -17.36
CA ASP A 260 -12.93 -12.75 -16.47
C ASP A 260 -12.28 -14.13 -16.33
N ILE A 261 -11.00 -14.21 -16.60
CA ILE A 261 -10.22 -15.45 -16.51
C ILE A 261 -9.54 -15.47 -15.15
N TYR A 262 -9.62 -16.56 -14.44
CA TYR A 262 -8.97 -16.72 -13.14
C TYR A 262 -7.85 -17.75 -13.23
N ALA A 263 -6.67 -17.35 -12.75
CA ALA A 263 -5.53 -18.24 -12.63
C ALA A 263 -5.56 -19.01 -11.30
N GLU A 264 -5.03 -20.26 -11.29
CA GLU A 264 -4.91 -21.06 -10.07
C GLU A 264 -4.12 -20.38 -8.96
N SER A 265 -3.14 -19.53 -9.32
CA SER A 265 -2.36 -18.74 -8.38
C SER A 265 -1.77 -17.50 -9.04
N LEU A 266 -1.31 -16.53 -8.21
CA LEU A 266 -0.71 -15.28 -8.66
C LEU A 266 0.51 -15.50 -9.59
N GLU A 267 1.28 -16.55 -9.39
CA GLU A 267 2.49 -16.84 -10.20
C GLU A 267 2.16 -17.22 -11.64
N TYR A 268 0.95 -17.71 -11.90
CA TYR A 268 0.50 -18.11 -13.24
C TYR A 268 -0.18 -16.98 -14.02
N VAL A 269 -0.54 -15.87 -13.37
CA VAL A 269 -1.23 -14.75 -14.04
C VAL A 269 -0.40 -14.21 -15.21
N LYS A 270 0.90 -13.95 -14.98
CA LYS A 270 1.77 -13.40 -16.04
C LYS A 270 2.02 -14.35 -17.21
N PRO A 271 2.33 -15.64 -17.00
CA PRO A 271 2.42 -16.62 -18.08
C PRO A 271 1.12 -16.73 -18.90
N ILE A 272 -0.04 -16.78 -18.25
CA ILE A 272 -1.35 -16.82 -18.91
C ILE A 272 -1.58 -15.55 -19.74
N LEU A 273 -1.30 -14.38 -19.19
CA LEU A 273 -1.39 -13.10 -19.89
C LEU A 273 -0.55 -13.08 -21.18
N GLU A 274 0.70 -13.55 -21.09
CA GLU A 274 1.61 -13.60 -22.26
C GLU A 274 1.08 -14.55 -23.32
N GLU A 275 0.61 -15.75 -22.95
CA GLU A 275 0.05 -16.73 -23.87
C GLU A 275 -1.23 -16.22 -24.56
N LEU A 276 -2.15 -15.61 -23.79
CA LEU A 276 -3.39 -15.04 -24.35
C LEU A 276 -3.11 -13.88 -25.32
N ARG A 277 -2.10 -13.06 -25.04
CA ARG A 277 -1.67 -11.98 -25.95
C ARG A 277 -1.05 -12.52 -27.23
N GLU A 278 -0.28 -13.60 -27.16
CA GLU A 278 0.27 -14.27 -28.34
C GLU A 278 -0.85 -14.83 -29.22
N LYS A 279 -1.96 -15.28 -28.61
CA LYS A 279 -3.17 -15.71 -29.31
C LYS A 279 -4.02 -14.56 -29.86
N GLY A 280 -3.68 -13.29 -29.54
CA GLY A 280 -4.35 -12.09 -30.05
C GLY A 280 -5.43 -11.51 -29.14
N TYR A 281 -5.63 -12.04 -27.92
CA TYR A 281 -6.58 -11.50 -26.98
C TYR A 281 -6.05 -10.22 -26.32
N GLY A 282 -6.92 -9.20 -26.22
CA GLY A 282 -6.67 -8.01 -25.43
C GLY A 282 -6.93 -8.32 -23.96
N VAL A 283 -5.88 -8.59 -23.18
CA VAL A 283 -6.01 -8.99 -21.77
C VAL A 283 -5.24 -8.07 -20.85
N TYR A 284 -5.79 -7.87 -19.65
CA TYR A 284 -5.24 -7.02 -18.62
C TYR A 284 -5.37 -7.68 -17.24
N SER A 285 -4.42 -7.44 -16.35
CA SER A 285 -4.51 -7.86 -14.95
C SER A 285 -4.00 -6.77 -14.02
N VAL A 286 -4.56 -6.72 -12.81
CA VAL A 286 -4.12 -5.84 -11.74
C VAL A 286 -2.64 -6.08 -11.36
N THR A 287 -2.14 -7.31 -11.57
CA THR A 287 -0.72 -7.63 -11.34
C THR A 287 0.25 -6.84 -12.23
N GLU A 288 -0.16 -6.41 -13.42
CA GLU A 288 0.65 -5.52 -14.25
C GLU A 288 0.79 -4.11 -13.67
N GLN A 289 -0.20 -3.67 -12.89
CA GLN A 289 -0.09 -2.41 -12.13
C GLN A 289 0.96 -2.54 -11.04
N LEU A 290 1.04 -3.71 -10.37
CA LEU A 290 2.07 -3.98 -9.36
C LEU A 290 3.47 -3.84 -9.96
N ASP A 291 3.73 -4.37 -11.17
CA ASP A 291 5.03 -4.23 -11.84
C ASP A 291 5.39 -2.75 -12.10
N LYS A 292 4.42 -1.94 -12.55
CA LYS A 292 4.61 -0.50 -12.77
C LYS A 292 4.83 0.27 -11.46
N LEU A 293 4.07 -0.07 -10.43
CA LEU A 293 4.21 0.51 -9.09
C LEU A 293 5.57 0.14 -8.48
N ASN A 294 6.04 -1.09 -8.65
CA ASN A 294 7.35 -1.52 -8.18
C ASN A 294 8.49 -0.69 -8.80
N VAL A 295 8.42 -0.40 -10.10
CA VAL A 295 9.38 0.49 -10.77
C VAL A 295 9.28 1.92 -10.21
N PHE A 296 8.07 2.44 -10.03
CA PHE A 296 7.87 3.77 -9.44
C PHE A 296 8.46 3.84 -8.03
N PHE A 297 8.16 2.87 -7.16
CA PHE A 297 8.69 2.83 -5.80
C PHE A 297 10.20 2.59 -5.76
N LEU A 298 10.76 1.84 -6.71
CA LEU A 298 12.20 1.69 -6.85
C LEU A 298 12.88 3.06 -7.08
N VAL A 299 12.36 3.85 -8.02
CA VAL A 299 12.88 5.19 -8.32
C VAL A 299 12.68 6.13 -7.13
N LEU A 300 11.50 6.11 -6.50
CA LEU A 300 11.20 6.91 -5.31
C LEU A 300 12.16 6.58 -4.16
N LYS A 301 12.32 5.30 -3.83
CA LYS A 301 13.24 4.84 -2.76
C LYS A 301 14.68 5.21 -3.07
N ALA A 302 15.12 5.04 -4.32
CA ALA A 302 16.46 5.47 -4.74
C ALA A 302 16.67 6.98 -4.55
N GLY A 303 15.68 7.79 -4.89
CA GLY A 303 15.70 9.24 -4.67
C GLY A 303 15.77 9.61 -3.18
N LEU A 304 14.96 8.96 -2.34
CA LEU A 304 14.94 9.20 -0.89
C LEU A 304 16.27 8.78 -0.24
N VAL A 305 16.85 7.63 -0.63
CA VAL A 305 18.17 7.17 -0.18
C VAL A 305 19.26 8.15 -0.64
N PHE A 306 19.17 8.67 -1.87
CA PHE A 306 20.11 9.67 -2.38
C PHE A 306 20.08 10.95 -1.55
N VAL A 307 18.90 11.49 -1.27
CA VAL A 307 18.72 12.69 -0.40
C VAL A 307 19.25 12.42 1.00
N GLY A 308 18.90 11.27 1.57
CA GLY A 308 19.41 10.84 2.89
C GLY A 308 20.94 10.68 2.91
N THR A 309 21.53 10.20 1.82
CA THR A 309 23.00 10.09 1.69
C THR A 309 23.65 11.47 1.70
N ILE A 310 23.04 12.47 1.06
CA ILE A 310 23.53 13.88 1.13
C ILE A 310 23.53 14.37 2.58
N ALA A 311 22.48 14.06 3.37
CA ALA A 311 22.43 14.42 4.78
C ALA A 311 23.58 13.78 5.58
N VAL A 312 23.88 12.50 5.33
CA VAL A 312 25.03 11.80 5.93
C VAL A 312 26.36 12.47 5.51
N LEU A 313 26.50 12.86 4.25
CA LEU A 313 27.69 13.57 3.77
C LEU A 313 27.86 14.93 4.47
N ILE A 314 26.78 15.68 4.67
CA ILE A 314 26.82 16.94 5.42
C ILE A 314 27.25 16.69 6.89
N ALA A 315 26.67 15.68 7.54
CA ALA A 315 27.02 15.28 8.89
C ALA A 315 28.51 14.86 8.99
N SER A 316 29.06 14.28 7.94
CA SER A 316 30.46 13.84 7.86
C SER A 316 31.45 15.00 7.95
N ILE A 317 31.07 16.22 7.55
CA ILE A 317 31.90 17.42 7.73
C ILE A 317 32.15 17.66 9.22
N GLY A 318 31.16 17.39 10.07
CA GLY A 318 31.32 17.42 11.54
C GLY A 318 32.38 16.44 12.04
N ILE A 319 32.37 15.20 11.53
CA ILE A 319 33.38 14.19 11.86
C ILE A 319 34.78 14.66 11.38
N PHE A 320 34.89 15.13 10.15
CA PHE A 320 36.14 15.61 9.58
C PHE A 320 36.74 16.77 10.43
N ASN A 321 35.92 17.77 10.76
CA ASN A 321 36.36 18.92 11.56
C ASN A 321 36.81 18.49 12.97
N THR A 322 36.03 17.63 13.62
CA THR A 322 36.36 17.09 14.96
C THR A 322 37.65 16.29 14.96
N MET A 323 37.81 15.42 13.95
CA MET A 323 39.05 14.64 13.83
C MET A 323 40.29 15.48 13.50
N THR A 324 40.10 16.52 12.66
CA THR A 324 41.18 17.46 12.35
C THR A 324 41.65 18.21 13.62
N MET A 325 40.70 18.68 14.41
CA MET A 325 40.98 19.34 15.68
C MET A 325 41.62 18.39 16.71
N ALA A 326 41.14 17.15 16.79
CA ALA A 326 41.74 16.11 17.66
C ALA A 326 43.21 15.85 17.33
N VAL A 327 43.56 15.79 16.03
CA VAL A 327 44.96 15.63 15.60
C VAL A 327 45.81 16.82 16.03
N THR A 328 45.33 18.04 15.89
CA THR A 328 46.04 19.26 16.25
C THR A 328 46.29 19.35 17.77
N GLU A 329 45.26 19.08 18.57
CA GLU A 329 45.36 19.11 20.04
C GLU A 329 46.29 18.02 20.61
N ARG A 330 46.40 16.86 19.94
CA ARG A 330 47.21 15.73 20.38
C ARG A 330 48.54 15.64 19.66
N THR A 331 49.03 16.73 19.05
CA THR A 331 50.30 16.76 18.31
C THR A 331 51.45 16.27 19.15
N ARG A 332 51.54 16.68 20.45
CA ARG A 332 52.59 16.23 21.39
C ARG A 332 52.49 14.73 21.71
N GLU A 333 51.28 14.20 21.96
CA GLU A 333 51.08 12.77 22.23
C GLU A 333 51.49 11.92 21.00
N ILE A 334 51.16 12.40 19.78
CA ILE A 334 51.59 11.76 18.53
C ILE A 334 53.11 11.80 18.39
N GLY A 335 53.76 12.92 18.76
CA GLY A 335 55.21 13.05 18.76
C GLY A 335 55.91 12.06 19.72
N VAL A 336 55.38 11.92 20.94
CA VAL A 336 55.87 10.92 21.92
C VAL A 336 55.71 9.49 21.40
N LEU A 337 54.52 9.15 20.86
CA LEU A 337 54.29 7.83 20.26
C LEU A 337 55.31 7.50 19.16
N LYS A 338 55.62 8.46 18.29
CA LYS A 338 56.63 8.30 17.25
C LYS A 338 58.03 8.18 17.80
N ALA A 339 58.38 8.94 18.85
CA ALA A 339 59.69 8.90 19.48
C ALA A 339 60.00 7.53 20.11
N ILE A 340 58.98 6.85 20.64
CA ILE A 340 59.08 5.49 21.19
C ILE A 340 58.94 4.38 20.13
N GLY A 341 58.89 4.75 18.82
CA GLY A 341 58.91 3.80 17.71
C GLY A 341 57.57 3.35 17.14
N ALA A 342 56.46 4.07 17.41
CA ALA A 342 55.16 3.79 16.80
C ALA A 342 55.23 4.01 15.29
N SER A 343 54.84 3.01 14.50
CA SER A 343 54.78 3.14 13.04
C SER A 343 53.71 4.10 12.58
N PRO A 344 53.90 4.84 11.45
CA PRO A 344 52.89 5.71 10.89
C PRO A 344 51.53 5.03 10.63
N LYS A 345 51.56 3.75 10.21
CA LYS A 345 50.37 2.93 10.01
C LYS A 345 49.59 2.69 11.30
N LEU A 346 50.26 2.53 12.42
CA LEU A 346 49.63 2.37 13.73
C LEU A 346 48.86 3.65 14.12
N ILE A 347 49.53 4.81 13.97
CA ILE A 347 48.92 6.11 14.28
C ILE A 347 47.70 6.35 13.40
N GLN A 348 47.81 6.12 12.10
CA GLN A 348 46.67 6.24 11.19
C GLN A 348 45.52 5.33 11.60
N ARG A 349 45.80 4.08 11.96
CA ARG A 349 44.76 3.11 12.39
C ARG A 349 44.06 3.57 13.67
N LEU A 350 44.73 4.14 14.65
CA LEU A 350 44.13 4.63 15.88
C LEU A 350 43.10 5.74 15.60
N PHE A 351 43.42 6.71 14.75
CA PHE A 351 42.48 7.78 14.37
C PHE A 351 41.33 7.26 13.50
N LEU A 352 41.57 6.32 12.58
CA LEU A 352 40.50 5.66 11.82
C LEU A 352 39.57 4.85 12.72
N MET A 353 40.08 4.15 13.73
CA MET A 353 39.29 3.44 14.72
C MET A 353 38.40 4.43 15.52
N GLU A 354 38.93 5.61 15.88
CA GLU A 354 38.17 6.65 16.58
C GLU A 354 37.00 7.15 15.72
N SER A 355 37.22 7.50 14.44
CA SER A 355 36.16 7.94 13.51
C SER A 355 35.14 6.84 13.21
N THR A 356 35.60 5.59 13.05
CA THR A 356 34.73 4.42 12.85
C THR A 356 33.86 4.18 14.06
N PHE A 357 34.41 4.29 15.27
CA PHE A 357 33.66 4.10 16.51
C PHE A 357 32.56 5.17 16.69
N ILE A 358 32.87 6.43 16.35
CA ILE A 358 31.88 7.52 16.29
C ILE A 358 30.75 7.18 15.29
N GLY A 359 31.13 6.72 14.11
CA GLY A 359 30.17 6.30 13.07
C GLY A 359 29.27 5.14 13.53
N VAL A 360 29.85 4.12 14.17
CA VAL A 360 29.10 2.97 14.69
C VAL A 360 28.11 3.37 15.78
N ILE A 361 28.55 4.16 16.77
CA ILE A 361 27.65 4.65 17.83
C ILE A 361 26.55 5.51 17.22
N GLY A 362 26.91 6.44 16.32
CA GLY A 362 25.92 7.28 15.63
C GLY A 362 24.89 6.46 14.86
N THR A 363 25.32 5.42 14.16
CA THR A 363 24.44 4.51 13.42
C THR A 363 23.53 3.71 14.34
N VAL A 364 24.03 3.16 15.44
CA VAL A 364 23.20 2.40 16.41
C VAL A 364 22.12 3.29 17.02
N LEU A 365 22.48 4.50 17.43
CA LEU A 365 21.53 5.48 17.95
C LEU A 365 20.54 5.93 16.86
N ALA A 366 21.00 6.12 15.63
CA ALA A 366 20.14 6.45 14.50
C ALA A 366 19.09 5.38 14.22
N ILE A 367 19.48 4.12 14.21
CA ILE A 367 18.56 2.99 14.05
C ILE A 367 17.51 3.00 15.15
N ALA A 368 17.93 3.13 16.42
CA ALA A 368 16.99 3.17 17.54
C ALA A 368 15.99 4.33 17.43
N ILE A 369 16.46 5.53 17.10
CA ILE A 369 15.60 6.71 16.88
C ILE A 369 14.66 6.50 15.70
N SER A 370 15.15 5.94 14.59
CA SER A 370 14.34 5.71 13.39
C SER A 370 13.20 4.73 13.63
N TYR A 371 13.43 3.66 14.42
CA TYR A 371 12.34 2.76 14.82
C TYR A 371 11.31 3.45 15.71
N VAL A 372 11.74 4.31 16.64
CA VAL A 372 10.80 5.10 17.46
C VAL A 372 9.97 6.05 16.59
N VAL A 373 10.60 6.75 15.64
CA VAL A 373 9.91 7.65 14.72
C VAL A 373 8.96 6.87 13.81
N SER A 374 9.38 5.73 13.27
CA SER A 374 8.54 4.87 12.42
C SER A 374 7.30 4.39 13.19
N PHE A 375 7.48 3.90 14.41
CA PHE A 375 6.37 3.50 15.27
C PHE A 375 5.41 4.66 15.57
N ALA A 376 5.96 5.83 15.93
CA ALA A 376 5.17 7.02 16.17
C ALA A 376 4.41 7.49 14.92
N SER A 377 5.03 7.42 13.74
CA SER A 377 4.38 7.77 12.46
C SER A 377 3.19 6.85 12.19
N ASN A 378 3.36 5.54 12.31
CA ASN A 378 2.29 4.57 12.07
C ASN A 378 1.16 4.66 13.11
N ALA A 379 1.45 5.11 14.34
CA ALA A 379 0.45 5.29 15.39
C ALA A 379 -0.29 6.64 15.30
N LEU A 380 0.40 7.72 14.93
CA LEU A 380 -0.15 9.08 15.03
C LEU A 380 -0.71 9.59 13.70
N LEU A 381 -0.10 9.23 12.55
CA LEU A 381 -0.55 9.76 11.27
C LEU A 381 -1.98 9.34 10.92
N PRO A 382 -2.42 8.07 11.11
CA PRO A 382 -3.82 7.70 10.90
C PRO A 382 -4.79 8.56 11.74
N LEU A 383 -4.46 8.78 13.01
CA LEU A 383 -5.30 9.60 13.92
C LEU A 383 -5.37 11.07 13.47
N ILE A 384 -4.25 11.62 13.01
CA ILE A 384 -4.19 13.01 12.52
C ILE A 384 -4.98 13.13 11.22
N LEU A 385 -4.84 12.18 10.30
CA LEU A 385 -5.57 12.17 9.03
C LEU A 385 -7.06 12.00 9.27
N LYS A 386 -7.48 11.06 10.11
CA LYS A 386 -8.89 10.91 10.52
C LYS A 386 -9.45 12.19 11.12
N ALA A 387 -8.71 12.87 11.97
CA ALA A 387 -9.14 14.15 12.57
C ALA A 387 -9.21 15.29 11.53
N ALA A 388 -8.42 15.23 10.46
CA ALA A 388 -8.36 16.26 9.43
C ALA A 388 -9.37 16.03 8.29
N THR A 389 -9.64 14.77 7.92
CA THR A 389 -10.51 14.41 6.78
C THR A 389 -11.89 13.92 7.21
N GLY A 390 -12.03 13.46 8.46
CA GLY A 390 -13.25 12.81 8.96
C GLY A 390 -13.40 11.34 8.47
N GLU A 391 -12.46 10.82 7.67
CA GLU A 391 -12.53 9.49 7.08
C GLU A 391 -11.72 8.47 7.89
N ASP A 392 -12.27 7.27 8.05
CA ASP A 392 -11.62 6.13 8.74
C ASP A 392 -10.69 5.29 7.83
N GLY A 393 -10.56 5.64 6.54
CA GLY A 393 -9.86 4.88 5.51
C GLY A 393 -8.34 4.74 5.68
N PHE A 394 -7.73 5.36 6.70
CA PHE A 394 -6.28 5.35 6.91
C PHE A 394 -5.82 4.40 8.01
N ASN A 395 -6.73 3.64 8.64
CA ASN A 395 -6.40 2.78 9.78
C ASN A 395 -5.43 1.63 9.43
N ASN A 396 -5.47 1.15 8.19
CA ASN A 396 -4.64 0.05 7.72
C ASN A 396 -3.41 0.51 6.91
N VAL A 397 -3.21 1.83 6.75
CA VAL A 397 -2.07 2.36 5.97
C VAL A 397 -0.79 2.33 6.80
N GLN A 398 0.22 1.65 6.29
CA GLN A 398 1.56 1.63 6.87
C GLN A 398 2.41 2.76 6.29
N PHE A 399 2.52 3.88 7.00
CA PHE A 399 3.25 5.07 6.54
C PHE A 399 4.77 4.90 6.54
N SER A 400 5.28 3.98 7.34
CA SER A 400 6.73 3.78 7.50
C SER A 400 7.04 2.32 7.80
N ALA A 401 7.90 1.70 6.95
CA ALA A 401 8.46 0.37 7.14
C ALA A 401 9.99 0.43 7.11
N ILE A 402 10.63 -0.23 8.05
CA ILE A 402 12.10 -0.31 8.14
C ILE A 402 12.53 -1.75 7.90
N PRO A 403 12.66 -2.20 6.64
CA PRO A 403 13.16 -3.52 6.34
C PRO A 403 14.65 -3.63 6.71
N TRP A 404 15.09 -4.83 7.06
CA TRP A 404 16.49 -5.09 7.47
C TRP A 404 17.51 -4.66 6.41
N GLN A 405 17.15 -4.75 5.12
CA GLN A 405 18.01 -4.31 4.00
C GLN A 405 18.31 -2.81 4.09
N LEU A 406 17.32 -1.99 4.42
CA LEU A 406 17.49 -0.54 4.60
C LEU A 406 18.47 -0.26 5.75
N VAL A 407 18.34 -0.96 6.87
CA VAL A 407 19.23 -0.81 8.03
C VAL A 407 20.68 -1.14 7.64
N VAL A 408 20.90 -2.22 6.90
CA VAL A 408 22.24 -2.62 6.46
C VAL A 408 22.84 -1.59 5.49
N ILE A 409 22.05 -1.11 4.52
CA ILE A 409 22.49 -0.09 3.55
C ILE A 409 22.84 1.21 4.27
N ALA A 410 21.97 1.69 5.15
CA ALA A 410 22.19 2.91 5.92
C ALA A 410 23.42 2.80 6.83
N ALA A 411 23.61 1.67 7.48
CA ALA A 411 24.78 1.40 8.31
C ALA A 411 26.07 1.40 7.47
N ALA A 412 26.06 0.74 6.32
CA ALA A 412 27.21 0.70 5.42
C ALA A 412 27.60 2.10 4.91
N ILE A 413 26.59 2.90 4.50
CA ILE A 413 26.80 4.29 4.06
C ILE A 413 27.35 5.13 5.21
N SER A 414 26.70 5.12 6.38
CA SER A 414 27.05 5.97 7.52
C SER A 414 28.46 5.66 8.05
N ILE A 415 28.78 4.38 8.28
CA ILE A 415 30.09 3.94 8.76
C ILE A 415 31.14 4.17 7.69
N GLY A 416 30.86 3.88 6.41
CA GLY A 416 31.76 4.14 5.30
C GLY A 416 32.14 5.61 5.17
N VAL A 417 31.12 6.50 5.24
CA VAL A 417 31.33 7.95 5.21
C VAL A 417 32.11 8.42 6.43
N ALA A 418 31.85 7.91 7.63
CA ALA A 418 32.62 8.22 8.84
C ALA A 418 34.11 7.83 8.70
N MET A 419 34.39 6.67 8.12
CA MET A 419 35.76 6.21 7.84
C MET A 419 36.48 7.11 6.83
N ILE A 420 35.80 7.47 5.73
CA ILE A 420 36.34 8.34 4.68
C ILE A 420 36.63 9.72 5.26
N SER A 421 35.73 10.29 6.08
CA SER A 421 35.88 11.59 6.72
C SER A 421 37.06 11.62 7.71
N GLY A 422 37.28 10.54 8.43
CA GLY A 422 38.40 10.39 9.34
C GLY A 422 39.75 10.13 8.64
N TRP A 423 39.73 9.66 7.37
CA TRP A 423 40.97 9.23 6.70
C TRP A 423 41.96 10.36 6.43
N ARG A 424 41.53 11.52 5.92
CA ARG A 424 42.44 12.66 5.70
C ARG A 424 43.07 13.20 6.97
N PRO A 425 42.34 13.46 8.09
CA PRO A 425 42.92 13.84 9.36
C PRO A 425 43.90 12.76 9.90
N ALA A 426 43.53 11.47 9.84
CA ALA A 426 44.36 10.36 10.26
C ALA A 426 45.70 10.33 9.48
N ARG A 427 45.65 10.56 8.18
CA ARG A 427 46.88 10.66 7.35
C ARG A 427 47.70 11.91 7.69
N LYS A 428 47.08 13.04 8.04
CA LYS A 428 47.79 14.24 8.48
C LYS A 428 48.55 13.98 9.77
N ALA A 429 47.97 13.25 10.72
CA ALA A 429 48.67 12.83 11.96
C ALA A 429 49.96 12.05 11.72
N THR A 430 50.00 11.25 10.63
CA THR A 430 51.23 10.49 10.30
C THR A 430 52.37 11.36 9.79
N LYS A 431 52.12 12.59 9.35
CA LYS A 431 53.12 13.51 8.81
C LYS A 431 53.71 14.47 9.84
N ILE A 432 53.20 14.48 11.08
CA ILE A 432 53.71 15.32 12.16
C ILE A 432 55.18 14.92 12.48
N GLU A 433 56.08 15.93 12.47
CA GLU A 433 57.50 15.69 12.79
C GLU A 433 57.74 15.65 14.31
N VAL A 434 58.49 14.66 14.77
CA VAL A 434 58.77 14.43 16.20
C VAL A 434 59.37 15.68 16.87
N MET A 435 60.38 16.29 16.22
CA MET A 435 61.08 17.46 16.76
C MET A 435 60.13 18.66 16.92
N GLN A 436 59.27 18.93 15.92
CA GLN A 436 58.29 20.01 15.98
C GLN A 436 57.21 19.73 17.05
N ALA A 437 56.73 18.48 17.13
CA ALA A 437 55.73 18.09 18.10
C ALA A 437 56.16 18.24 19.56
N LEU A 438 57.44 17.97 19.84
CA LEU A 438 58.02 18.08 21.19
C LEU A 438 58.52 19.50 21.55
N ARG A 439 58.74 20.37 20.54
CA ARG A 439 59.23 21.74 20.69
C ARG A 439 58.11 22.78 20.90
N GLN A 440 56.87 22.41 20.85
CA GLN A 440 55.68 23.27 20.93
C GLN A 440 55.36 23.71 22.38
N GLU A 441 56.40 24.01 23.18
CA GLU A 441 56.31 24.76 24.43
C GLU A 441 57.07 26.07 24.26
N LEU A 442 56.49 27.00 23.51
CA LEU A 442 56.83 28.44 23.68
C LEU A 442 55.71 29.25 23.01
#